data_a2e9c60ab887ae782a26c389ffe5a308
#
_entry.id   a2e9c60ab887ae782a26c389ffe5a308
#
_cell.length_a   1.000
_cell.length_b   1.000
_cell.length_c   1.000
_cell.angle_alpha   90.00
_cell.angle_beta   90.00
_cell.angle_gamma   90.00
#
_symmetry.space_group_name_H-M   'P 1'
#
loop_
_entity.id
_entity.type
_entity.pdbx_description
1 polymer ?
#
loop_
_entity_poly.entity_id
_entity_poly.type
_entity_poly.pdbx_seq_one_letter_code
_entity_poly.pdbx_strand_id
1 'polypeptide(L)'
;MRKKNKGILILLAVLILLVAVYFGLRTWNAQQEEKAQEEQEAATVHVTDTSAEDIVSLKFNVGNGDLEFSKEDDQWYYTPDKDFPLQHSYPEDMAETVGSITAGRELTDGDSIDAYGLDEPAYTIEYTDADGNTAELLFGDMTGDDYYVMLNGNDTVYTVNSSVIDPFNYTLDDMARLDDYPSIGSGNLVKEVITQNGETTTYDSEDEDQAEDIAAVAGGLGAVSLSEAADYSVEDEDLDVYGLDEDSRITVEATYTQNDEEQLLTLYIGNEDGSGNRYVMLNDSRIVYLISDEICDNILNV
;
A
#
# COMPACT_ATOMS: atom_id res chain seq x y z
N MET A 1 56.87 -36.45 -33.57
CA MET A 1 56.03 -35.35 -33.13
C MET A 1 54.77 -35.11 -33.94
N ARG A 2 54.52 -35.65 -35.12
CA ARG A 2 53.34 -35.37 -35.98
C ARG A 2 52.05 -36.13 -35.65
N LYS A 3 52.06 -37.17 -34.81
CA LYS A 3 50.84 -37.93 -34.43
C LYS A 3 50.02 -37.32 -33.28
N LYS A 4 50.65 -36.57 -32.35
CA LYS A 4 49.98 -35.92 -31.21
C LYS A 4 49.06 -34.77 -31.64
N ASN A 5 49.44 -34.02 -32.69
CA ASN A 5 48.66 -32.85 -33.15
C ASN A 5 47.36 -33.23 -33.88
N LYS A 6 47.32 -34.45 -34.52
CA LYS A 6 46.07 -34.89 -35.16
C LYS A 6 44.96 -35.25 -34.17
N GLY A 7 45.31 -35.80 -32.99
CA GLY A 7 44.34 -36.08 -31.94
C GLY A 7 43.73 -34.80 -31.33
N ILE A 8 44.55 -33.79 -31.13
CA ILE A 8 44.07 -32.46 -30.60
C ILE A 8 43.16 -31.78 -31.62
N LEU A 9 43.46 -31.84 -32.92
CA LEU A 9 42.62 -31.26 -33.98
C LEU A 9 41.25 -31.98 -34.09
N ILE A 10 41.22 -33.29 -33.93
CA ILE A 10 39.96 -34.08 -33.93
C ILE A 10 39.13 -33.68 -32.67
N LEU A 11 39.76 -33.54 -31.50
CA LEU A 11 39.08 -33.19 -30.25
C LEU A 11 38.50 -31.79 -30.32
N LEU A 12 39.23 -30.84 -30.93
CA LEU A 12 38.77 -29.48 -31.16
C LEU A 12 37.60 -29.40 -32.16
N ALA A 13 37.65 -30.23 -33.22
CA ALA A 13 36.52 -30.32 -34.17
C ALA A 13 35.25 -30.90 -33.53
N VAL A 14 35.40 -31.94 -32.68
CA VAL A 14 34.28 -32.50 -31.91
C VAL A 14 33.70 -31.47 -30.93
N LEU A 15 34.58 -30.71 -30.24
CA LEU A 15 34.12 -29.65 -29.33
C LEU A 15 33.33 -28.56 -30.05
N ILE A 16 33.81 -28.10 -31.22
CA ILE A 16 33.08 -27.12 -32.04
C ILE A 16 31.75 -27.67 -32.50
N LEU A 17 31.68 -28.94 -32.87
CA LEU A 17 30.43 -29.57 -33.28
C LEU A 17 29.44 -29.69 -32.11
N LEU A 18 29.89 -30.07 -30.92
CA LEU A 18 29.08 -30.10 -29.70
C LEU A 18 28.55 -28.71 -29.32
N VAL A 19 29.38 -27.68 -29.43
CA VAL A 19 28.99 -26.28 -29.19
C VAL A 19 27.93 -25.85 -30.22
N ALA A 20 28.13 -26.17 -31.50
CA ALA A 20 27.14 -25.85 -32.55
C ALA A 20 25.80 -26.59 -32.34
N VAL A 21 25.81 -27.87 -31.95
CA VAL A 21 24.62 -28.63 -31.59
C VAL A 21 23.95 -28.06 -30.36
N TYR A 22 24.72 -27.70 -29.35
CA TYR A 22 24.19 -27.05 -28.12
C TYR A 22 23.45 -25.74 -28.43
N PHE A 23 24.08 -24.84 -29.21
CA PHE A 23 23.42 -23.59 -29.62
C PHE A 23 22.22 -23.84 -30.54
N GLY A 24 22.29 -24.83 -31.43
CA GLY A 24 21.16 -25.21 -32.27
C GLY A 24 19.97 -25.73 -31.47
N LEU A 25 20.20 -26.58 -30.47
CA LEU A 25 19.16 -27.07 -29.59
C LEU A 25 18.60 -25.96 -28.68
N ARG A 26 19.45 -25.08 -28.19
CA ARG A 26 19.02 -23.95 -27.36
C ARG A 26 18.11 -22.98 -28.12
N THR A 27 18.47 -22.63 -29.37
CA THR A 27 17.64 -21.74 -30.19
C THR A 27 16.33 -22.42 -30.59
N TRP A 28 16.37 -23.74 -30.89
CA TRP A 28 15.17 -24.49 -31.23
C TRP A 28 14.21 -24.60 -30.02
N ASN A 29 14.73 -24.88 -28.81
CA ASN A 29 13.92 -24.90 -27.59
C ASN A 29 13.32 -23.51 -27.30
N ALA A 30 14.10 -22.43 -27.39
CA ALA A 30 13.61 -21.07 -27.22
C ALA A 30 12.46 -20.72 -28.20
N GLN A 31 12.59 -21.13 -29.46
CA GLN A 31 11.51 -20.94 -30.45
C GLN A 31 10.27 -21.83 -30.19
N GLN A 32 10.42 -23.01 -29.60
CA GLN A 32 9.30 -23.85 -29.20
C GLN A 32 8.58 -23.29 -27.97
N GLU A 33 9.33 -22.75 -27.01
CA GLU A 33 8.78 -22.08 -25.84
C GLU A 33 8.02 -20.79 -26.24
N GLU A 34 8.60 -19.99 -27.13
CA GLU A 34 7.96 -18.79 -27.69
C GLU A 34 6.66 -19.12 -28.43
N LYS A 35 6.66 -20.13 -29.29
CA LYS A 35 5.43 -20.58 -29.97
C LYS A 35 4.39 -21.16 -29.04
N ALA A 36 4.81 -21.89 -28.00
CA ALA A 36 3.87 -22.44 -27.02
C ALA A 36 3.24 -21.31 -26.18
N GLN A 37 4.01 -20.26 -25.87
CA GLN A 37 3.49 -19.04 -25.22
C GLN A 37 2.52 -18.30 -26.14
N GLU A 38 2.88 -18.06 -27.42
CA GLU A 38 1.98 -17.42 -28.39
C GLU A 38 0.67 -18.21 -28.59
N GLU A 39 0.73 -19.55 -28.64
CA GLU A 39 -0.44 -20.40 -28.75
C GLU A 39 -1.29 -20.39 -27.46
N GLN A 40 -0.67 -20.28 -26.30
CA GLN A 40 -1.35 -20.18 -25.01
C GLN A 40 -1.99 -18.79 -24.83
N GLU A 41 -1.30 -17.72 -25.18
CA GLU A 41 -1.85 -16.36 -25.19
C GLU A 41 -3.02 -16.24 -26.16
N ALA A 42 -2.91 -16.79 -27.37
CA ALA A 42 -3.98 -16.78 -28.35
C ALA A 42 -5.21 -17.62 -27.95
N ALA A 43 -5.05 -18.58 -27.01
CA ALA A 43 -6.12 -19.39 -26.46
C ALA A 43 -6.73 -18.79 -25.18
N THR A 44 -6.10 -17.75 -24.60
CA THR A 44 -6.56 -17.10 -23.38
C THR A 44 -7.77 -16.21 -23.70
N VAL A 45 -8.85 -16.39 -22.97
CA VAL A 45 -10.03 -15.54 -23.07
C VAL A 45 -9.86 -14.39 -22.07
N HIS A 46 -9.80 -13.16 -22.57
CA HIS A 46 -9.74 -11.97 -21.74
C HIS A 46 -11.17 -11.48 -21.44
N VAL A 47 -11.46 -11.24 -20.17
CA VAL A 47 -12.69 -10.56 -19.73
C VAL A 47 -12.50 -9.04 -19.88
N THR A 48 -11.30 -8.56 -19.54
CA THR A 48 -10.87 -7.17 -19.70
C THR A 48 -9.51 -7.15 -20.42
N ASP A 49 -9.26 -6.09 -21.19
CA ASP A 49 -8.01 -5.84 -21.91
C ASP A 49 -7.78 -4.32 -22.01
N THR A 50 -7.55 -3.69 -20.86
CA THR A 50 -7.27 -2.26 -20.70
C THR A 50 -5.94 -2.10 -19.98
N SER A 51 -5.03 -1.29 -20.52
CA SER A 51 -3.76 -1.01 -19.83
C SER A 51 -4.01 -0.36 -18.48
N ALA A 52 -3.36 -0.84 -17.43
CA ALA A 52 -3.45 -0.26 -16.09
C ALA A 52 -3.06 1.24 -16.06
N GLU A 53 -2.13 1.65 -16.93
CA GLU A 53 -1.70 3.05 -17.06
C GLU A 53 -2.82 3.94 -17.56
N ASP A 54 -3.72 3.40 -18.41
CA ASP A 54 -4.86 4.11 -18.99
C ASP A 54 -6.06 4.17 -18.04
N ILE A 55 -6.10 3.37 -16.95
CA ILE A 55 -7.18 3.41 -15.97
C ILE A 55 -7.00 4.65 -15.08
N VAL A 56 -8.06 5.48 -15.02
CA VAL A 56 -8.06 6.76 -14.29
C VAL A 56 -9.09 6.84 -13.17
N SER A 57 -9.98 5.86 -13.06
CA SER A 57 -10.96 5.79 -11.97
C SER A 57 -11.25 4.34 -11.62
N LEU A 58 -11.42 4.09 -10.33
CA LEU A 58 -11.84 2.81 -9.75
C LEU A 58 -12.96 3.07 -8.77
N LYS A 59 -14.05 2.31 -8.86
CA LYS A 59 -15.13 2.34 -7.89
C LYS A 59 -15.60 0.91 -7.64
N PHE A 60 -15.68 0.53 -6.38
CA PHE A 60 -16.01 -0.85 -6.04
C PHE A 60 -16.70 -0.98 -4.70
N ASN A 61 -17.41 -2.10 -4.55
CA ASN A 61 -17.94 -2.59 -3.28
C ASN A 61 -17.73 -4.11 -3.25
N VAL A 62 -16.87 -4.55 -2.35
CA VAL A 62 -16.56 -5.96 -2.11
C VAL A 62 -16.97 -6.40 -0.70
N GLY A 63 -17.97 -5.70 -0.11
CA GLY A 63 -18.47 -5.98 1.23
C GLY A 63 -17.85 -5.09 2.33
N ASN A 64 -16.89 -4.22 1.98
CA ASN A 64 -16.22 -3.30 2.91
C ASN A 64 -16.79 -1.86 2.86
N GLY A 65 -17.87 -1.65 2.12
CA GLY A 65 -18.42 -0.34 1.77
C GLY A 65 -18.00 0.10 0.37
N ASP A 66 -18.55 1.24 -0.06
CA ASP A 66 -18.22 1.81 -1.36
C ASP A 66 -16.91 2.59 -1.26
N LEU A 67 -15.92 2.21 -2.07
CA LEU A 67 -14.67 2.94 -2.22
C LEU A 67 -14.52 3.46 -3.65
N GLU A 68 -14.01 4.68 -3.77
CA GLU A 68 -13.82 5.34 -5.07
C GLU A 68 -12.46 6.04 -5.10
N PHE A 69 -11.68 5.76 -6.13
CA PHE A 69 -10.37 6.35 -6.37
C PHE A 69 -10.32 6.99 -7.75
N SER A 70 -9.59 8.10 -7.86
CA SER A 70 -9.36 8.80 -9.12
C SER A 70 -7.89 9.13 -9.30
N LYS A 71 -7.42 9.13 -10.55
CA LYS A 71 -6.04 9.41 -10.93
C LYS A 71 -5.97 10.80 -11.59
N GLU A 72 -5.13 11.68 -11.03
CA GLU A 72 -4.88 13.03 -11.54
C GLU A 72 -3.36 13.24 -11.59
N ASP A 73 -2.84 13.76 -12.69
CA ASP A 73 -1.39 13.99 -12.89
C ASP A 73 -0.51 12.77 -12.52
N ASP A 74 -0.97 11.57 -12.95
CA ASP A 74 -0.36 10.25 -12.66
C ASP A 74 -0.34 9.85 -11.17
N GLN A 75 -1.08 10.51 -10.31
CA GLN A 75 -1.23 10.17 -8.89
C GLN A 75 -2.67 9.75 -8.59
N TRP A 76 -2.80 8.72 -7.75
CA TRP A 76 -4.09 8.24 -7.26
C TRP A 76 -4.51 9.00 -6.00
N TYR A 77 -5.80 9.27 -5.91
CA TYR A 77 -6.45 9.93 -4.77
C TYR A 77 -7.68 9.14 -4.35
N TYR A 78 -8.00 9.18 -3.07
CA TYR A 78 -9.32 8.80 -2.59
C TYR A 78 -10.31 9.89 -2.99
N THR A 79 -11.27 9.59 -3.86
CA THR A 79 -12.13 10.60 -4.51
C THR A 79 -12.95 11.44 -3.53
N PRO A 80 -13.54 10.86 -2.44
CA PRO A 80 -14.28 11.64 -1.45
C PRO A 80 -13.43 12.59 -0.61
N ASP A 81 -12.15 12.27 -0.42
CA ASP A 81 -11.19 13.09 0.33
C ASP A 81 -9.79 12.97 -0.31
N LYS A 82 -9.41 13.98 -1.10
CA LYS A 82 -8.12 13.98 -1.80
C LYS A 82 -6.92 14.26 -0.91
N ASP A 83 -7.14 14.76 0.30
CA ASP A 83 -6.10 15.01 1.28
C ASP A 83 -5.80 13.77 2.13
N PHE A 84 -6.63 12.72 2.01
CA PHE A 84 -6.35 11.41 2.59
C PHE A 84 -4.97 10.90 2.14
N PRO A 85 -4.06 10.49 3.05
CA PRO A 85 -2.69 10.08 2.75
C PRO A 85 -2.65 8.69 2.11
N LEU A 86 -3.19 8.55 0.89
CA LEU A 86 -3.30 7.29 0.19
C LEU A 86 -1.93 6.71 -0.18
N GLN A 87 -1.71 5.43 0.12
CA GLN A 87 -0.59 4.66 -0.43
C GLN A 87 -0.93 4.20 -1.84
N HIS A 88 -0.32 4.83 -2.84
CA HIS A 88 -0.66 4.69 -4.27
C HIS A 88 -0.55 3.26 -4.81
N SER A 89 0.26 2.40 -4.22
CA SER A 89 0.41 1.00 -4.66
C SER A 89 -0.90 0.22 -4.61
N TYR A 90 -1.82 0.53 -3.69
CA TYR A 90 -3.11 -0.16 -3.62
C TYR A 90 -3.97 0.04 -4.88
N PRO A 91 -4.33 1.28 -5.27
CA PRO A 91 -5.08 1.48 -6.51
C PRO A 91 -4.28 1.13 -7.77
N GLU A 92 -2.95 1.16 -7.76
CA GLU A 92 -2.12 0.65 -8.85
C GLU A 92 -2.30 -0.85 -9.05
N ASP A 93 -2.20 -1.65 -7.98
CA ASP A 93 -2.43 -3.10 -7.99
C ASP A 93 -3.88 -3.45 -8.40
N MET A 94 -4.86 -2.66 -7.95
CA MET A 94 -6.26 -2.79 -8.36
C MET A 94 -6.43 -2.55 -9.86
N ALA A 95 -5.83 -1.47 -10.40
CA ALA A 95 -5.90 -1.12 -11.81
C ALA A 95 -5.21 -2.19 -12.69
N GLU A 96 -4.05 -2.71 -12.26
CA GLU A 96 -3.37 -3.82 -12.94
C GLU A 96 -4.27 -5.05 -13.00
N THR A 97 -4.92 -5.38 -11.89
CA THR A 97 -5.80 -6.54 -11.79
C THR A 97 -7.02 -6.42 -12.69
N VAL A 98 -7.79 -5.30 -12.62
CA VAL A 98 -9.01 -5.15 -13.42
C VAL A 98 -8.75 -4.90 -14.88
N GLY A 99 -7.59 -4.35 -15.22
CA GLY A 99 -7.20 -4.07 -16.60
C GLY A 99 -6.96 -5.32 -17.43
N SER A 100 -6.56 -6.45 -16.81
CA SER A 100 -6.16 -7.67 -17.52
C SER A 100 -6.70 -8.95 -16.86
N ILE A 101 -8.02 -9.03 -16.71
CA ILE A 101 -8.67 -10.23 -16.18
C ILE A 101 -8.77 -11.31 -17.26
N THR A 102 -8.26 -12.50 -16.94
CA THR A 102 -8.38 -13.67 -17.79
C THR A 102 -9.44 -14.63 -17.25
N ALA A 103 -10.25 -15.19 -18.17
CA ALA A 103 -11.23 -16.19 -17.82
C ALA A 103 -10.61 -17.59 -17.75
N GLY A 104 -10.98 -18.34 -16.73
CA GLY A 104 -10.76 -19.78 -16.70
C GLY A 104 -11.64 -20.49 -17.72
N ARG A 105 -12.85 -19.98 -17.93
CA ARG A 105 -13.80 -20.49 -18.93
C ARG A 105 -14.82 -19.43 -19.33
N GLU A 106 -15.20 -19.41 -20.60
CA GLU A 106 -16.38 -18.73 -21.13
C GLU A 106 -17.56 -19.69 -21.20
N LEU A 107 -18.73 -19.26 -20.75
CA LEU A 107 -19.96 -20.06 -20.74
C LEU A 107 -20.80 -19.68 -21.97
N THR A 108 -20.75 -20.54 -23.04
CA THR A 108 -21.43 -20.28 -24.32
C THR A 108 -22.87 -20.79 -24.38
N ASP A 109 -23.24 -21.79 -23.55
CA ASP A 109 -24.55 -22.42 -23.47
C ASP A 109 -25.03 -22.47 -22.02
N GLY A 110 -24.96 -21.33 -21.33
CA GLY A 110 -25.26 -21.20 -19.90
C GLY A 110 -26.75 -21.13 -19.57
N ASP A 111 -27.03 -21.19 -18.28
CA ASP A 111 -28.34 -20.90 -17.71
C ASP A 111 -28.62 -19.37 -17.71
N SER A 112 -29.73 -18.94 -17.17
CA SER A 112 -30.03 -17.52 -16.98
C SER A 112 -29.10 -16.88 -15.94
N ILE A 113 -28.88 -15.57 -16.03
CA ILE A 113 -27.92 -14.83 -15.17
C ILE A 113 -28.21 -14.96 -13.67
N ASP A 114 -29.48 -15.15 -13.30
CA ASP A 114 -29.91 -15.41 -11.93
C ASP A 114 -29.38 -16.75 -11.37
N ALA A 115 -29.16 -17.75 -12.24
CA ALA A 115 -28.57 -19.04 -11.84
C ALA A 115 -27.07 -18.92 -11.45
N TYR A 116 -26.45 -17.81 -11.77
CA TYR A 116 -25.05 -17.49 -11.47
C TYR A 116 -24.90 -16.41 -10.38
N GLY A 117 -26.03 -15.92 -9.81
CA GLY A 117 -26.03 -14.83 -8.83
C GLY A 117 -25.65 -13.47 -9.43
N LEU A 118 -25.77 -13.29 -10.76
CA LEU A 118 -25.35 -12.06 -11.45
C LEU A 118 -26.47 -11.04 -11.59
N ASP A 119 -27.71 -11.37 -11.24
CA ASP A 119 -28.85 -10.44 -11.11
C ASP A 119 -28.78 -9.64 -9.79
N GLU A 120 -28.19 -10.20 -8.76
CA GLU A 120 -27.86 -9.56 -7.48
C GLU A 120 -26.38 -9.87 -7.14
N PRO A 121 -25.40 -9.24 -7.83
CA PRO A 121 -23.98 -9.59 -7.70
C PRO A 121 -23.47 -9.39 -6.28
N ALA A 122 -22.64 -10.33 -5.82
CA ALA A 122 -22.00 -10.26 -4.51
C ALA A 122 -21.04 -9.07 -4.42
N TYR A 123 -20.32 -8.78 -5.53
CA TYR A 123 -19.38 -7.68 -5.65
C TYR A 123 -19.52 -6.97 -6.98
N THR A 124 -19.22 -5.68 -6.98
CA THR A 124 -19.14 -4.86 -8.20
C THR A 124 -17.84 -4.09 -8.24
N ILE A 125 -17.21 -4.07 -9.40
CA ILE A 125 -16.00 -3.27 -9.64
C ILE A 125 -16.20 -2.51 -10.95
N GLU A 126 -16.18 -1.19 -10.88
CA GLU A 126 -16.23 -0.29 -12.02
C GLU A 126 -14.88 0.38 -12.21
N TYR A 127 -14.42 0.48 -13.43
CA TYR A 127 -13.26 1.30 -13.79
C TYR A 127 -13.54 2.13 -15.02
N THR A 128 -12.86 3.28 -15.12
CA THR A 128 -12.94 4.18 -16.28
C THR A 128 -11.53 4.44 -16.82
N ASP A 129 -11.39 4.35 -18.13
CA ASP A 129 -10.13 4.67 -18.81
C ASP A 129 -9.98 6.16 -19.14
N ALA A 130 -8.78 6.56 -19.60
CA ALA A 130 -8.45 7.95 -19.97
C ALA A 130 -9.27 8.49 -21.16
N ASP A 131 -9.85 7.62 -21.98
CA ASP A 131 -10.74 7.97 -23.09
C ASP A 131 -12.20 8.17 -22.61
N GLY A 132 -12.49 7.87 -21.34
CA GLY A 132 -13.79 7.98 -20.70
C GLY A 132 -14.69 6.76 -20.93
N ASN A 133 -14.13 5.62 -21.36
CA ASN A 133 -14.89 4.37 -21.43
C ASN A 133 -14.96 3.74 -20.04
N THR A 134 -16.16 3.36 -19.63
CA THR A 134 -16.41 2.72 -18.34
C THR A 134 -16.75 1.24 -18.55
N ALA A 135 -16.12 0.37 -17.75
CA ALA A 135 -16.46 -1.04 -17.64
C ALA A 135 -16.83 -1.37 -16.20
N GLU A 136 -17.94 -2.08 -16.01
CA GLU A 136 -18.41 -2.56 -14.72
C GLU A 136 -18.43 -4.09 -14.72
N LEU A 137 -17.68 -4.67 -13.79
CA LEU A 137 -17.59 -6.10 -13.55
C LEU A 137 -18.56 -6.50 -12.45
N LEU A 138 -19.41 -7.48 -12.76
CA LEU A 138 -20.37 -8.07 -11.83
C LEU A 138 -19.86 -9.45 -11.43
N PHE A 139 -19.66 -9.67 -10.13
CA PHE A 139 -19.23 -10.93 -9.56
C PHE A 139 -20.40 -11.59 -8.84
N GLY A 140 -20.86 -12.73 -9.35
CA GLY A 140 -21.95 -13.52 -8.79
C GLY A 140 -21.48 -14.59 -7.82
N ASP A 141 -22.13 -15.76 -7.88
CA ASP A 141 -21.84 -16.91 -7.03
C ASP A 141 -20.47 -17.52 -7.31
N MET A 142 -19.91 -18.21 -6.32
CA MET A 142 -18.69 -19.00 -6.47
C MET A 142 -18.98 -20.37 -7.08
N THR A 143 -18.06 -20.85 -7.91
CA THR A 143 -18.03 -22.21 -8.45
C THR A 143 -16.64 -22.82 -8.27
N GLY A 144 -16.45 -23.62 -7.21
CA GLY A 144 -15.13 -24.07 -6.79
C GLY A 144 -14.31 -22.90 -6.24
N ASP A 145 -13.16 -22.64 -6.86
CA ASP A 145 -12.25 -21.53 -6.51
C ASP A 145 -12.46 -20.30 -7.41
N ASP A 146 -13.49 -20.30 -8.26
CA ASP A 146 -13.76 -19.22 -9.22
C ASP A 146 -15.09 -18.53 -8.90
N TYR A 147 -15.21 -17.24 -9.27
CA TYR A 147 -16.49 -16.52 -9.38
C TYR A 147 -17.06 -16.62 -10.78
N TYR A 148 -18.40 -16.63 -10.88
CA TYR A 148 -19.06 -16.24 -12.11
C TYR A 148 -18.95 -14.73 -12.28
N VAL A 149 -18.49 -14.29 -13.45
CA VAL A 149 -18.23 -12.88 -13.75
C VAL A 149 -18.86 -12.49 -15.08
N MET A 150 -19.39 -11.29 -15.13
CA MET A 150 -19.96 -10.70 -16.33
C MET A 150 -19.59 -9.21 -16.41
N LEU A 151 -19.32 -8.70 -17.59
CA LEU A 151 -19.28 -7.25 -17.84
C LEU A 151 -20.73 -6.75 -17.98
N ASN A 152 -21.07 -5.71 -17.25
CA ASN A 152 -22.40 -5.09 -17.35
C ASN A 152 -22.69 -4.63 -18.79
N GLY A 153 -23.87 -4.97 -19.28
CA GLY A 153 -24.26 -4.74 -20.67
C GLY A 153 -23.77 -5.77 -21.68
N ASN A 154 -23.12 -6.85 -21.23
CA ASN A 154 -22.73 -8.02 -22.02
C ASN A 154 -23.46 -9.26 -21.45
N ASP A 155 -23.93 -10.15 -22.32
CA ASP A 155 -24.65 -11.37 -21.90
C ASP A 155 -23.68 -12.58 -21.69
N THR A 156 -22.38 -12.38 -21.88
CA THR A 156 -21.38 -13.44 -21.75
C THR A 156 -20.96 -13.61 -20.30
N VAL A 157 -21.10 -14.81 -19.78
CA VAL A 157 -20.67 -15.18 -18.41
C VAL A 157 -19.33 -15.92 -18.49
N TYR A 158 -18.45 -15.57 -17.58
CA TYR A 158 -17.11 -16.15 -17.44
C TYR A 158 -16.94 -16.79 -16.07
N THR A 159 -15.96 -17.69 -15.93
CA THR A 159 -15.43 -18.03 -14.61
C THR A 159 -14.05 -17.39 -14.46
N VAL A 160 -13.82 -16.71 -13.32
CA VAL A 160 -12.58 -16.00 -13.00
C VAL A 160 -12.12 -16.43 -11.61
N ASN A 161 -10.82 -16.70 -11.46
CA ASN A 161 -10.28 -17.11 -10.17
C ASN A 161 -10.56 -16.08 -9.07
N SER A 162 -10.92 -16.56 -7.88
CA SER A 162 -11.34 -15.70 -6.76
C SER A 162 -10.25 -14.75 -6.28
N SER A 163 -8.97 -15.02 -6.55
CA SER A 163 -7.85 -14.15 -6.22
C SER A 163 -7.91 -12.76 -6.89
N VAL A 164 -8.74 -12.60 -7.94
CA VAL A 164 -8.97 -11.29 -8.57
C VAL A 164 -9.54 -10.24 -7.59
N ILE A 165 -10.20 -10.68 -6.51
CA ILE A 165 -10.77 -9.80 -5.48
C ILE A 165 -9.74 -9.43 -4.40
N ASP A 166 -8.62 -10.15 -4.28
CA ASP A 166 -7.64 -9.93 -3.21
C ASP A 166 -7.14 -8.48 -3.09
N PRO A 167 -6.81 -7.77 -4.19
CA PRO A 167 -6.38 -6.36 -4.09
C PRO A 167 -7.47 -5.40 -3.59
N PHE A 168 -8.74 -5.81 -3.61
CA PHE A 168 -9.88 -5.00 -3.19
C PHE A 168 -10.33 -5.27 -1.75
N ASN A 169 -9.76 -6.26 -1.07
CA ASN A 169 -10.15 -6.68 0.29
C ASN A 169 -9.57 -5.81 1.42
N TYR A 170 -9.03 -4.65 1.10
CA TYR A 170 -8.49 -3.70 2.07
C TYR A 170 -9.52 -2.65 2.46
N THR A 171 -9.49 -2.24 3.72
CA THR A 171 -10.22 -1.06 4.18
C THR A 171 -9.46 0.21 3.78
N LEU A 172 -10.14 1.37 3.85
CA LEU A 172 -9.47 2.65 3.59
C LEU A 172 -8.30 2.89 4.56
N ASP A 173 -8.47 2.50 5.83
CA ASP A 173 -7.43 2.61 6.86
C ASP A 173 -6.18 1.78 6.52
N ASP A 174 -6.36 0.57 5.95
CA ASP A 174 -5.23 -0.28 5.51
C ASP A 174 -4.42 0.37 4.37
N MET A 175 -5.07 1.25 3.59
CA MET A 175 -4.46 1.94 2.45
C MET A 175 -3.79 3.26 2.83
N ALA A 176 -3.89 3.69 4.09
CA ALA A 176 -3.27 4.92 4.54
C ALA A 176 -1.74 4.79 4.64
N ARG A 177 -1.03 5.81 4.17
CA ARG A 177 0.40 5.98 4.42
C ARG A 177 0.57 6.80 5.68
N LEU A 178 0.85 6.13 6.79
CA LEU A 178 1.11 6.76 8.07
C LEU A 178 2.49 7.44 8.09
N ASP A 179 2.67 8.37 9.04
CA ASP A 179 3.94 9.06 9.25
C ASP A 179 5.02 8.12 9.80
N ASP A 180 6.25 8.35 9.38
CA ASP A 180 7.42 7.68 9.96
C ASP A 180 7.77 8.34 11.30
N TYR A 181 7.90 7.53 12.35
CA TYR A 181 8.34 7.98 13.66
C TYR A 181 9.78 7.52 13.93
N PRO A 182 10.68 8.44 14.36
CA PRO A 182 12.08 8.09 14.58
C PRO A 182 12.26 7.21 15.82
N SER A 183 13.31 6.38 15.81
CA SER A 183 13.71 5.63 17.00
C SER A 183 14.46 6.53 17.98
N ILE A 184 13.80 6.97 19.04
CA ILE A 184 14.37 7.80 20.11
C ILE A 184 14.50 6.95 21.38
N GLY A 185 15.56 7.18 22.13
CA GLY A 185 15.81 6.50 23.41
C GLY A 185 16.91 7.20 24.19
N SER A 186 17.19 6.75 25.40
CA SER A 186 18.19 7.35 26.30
C SER A 186 19.63 7.39 25.74
N GLY A 187 19.90 6.61 24.68
CA GLY A 187 21.22 6.57 24.03
C GLY A 187 21.42 7.62 22.95
N ASN A 188 20.35 8.28 22.48
CA ASN A 188 20.43 9.24 21.38
C ASN A 188 19.59 10.51 21.58
N LEU A 189 18.72 10.58 22.60
CA LEU A 189 18.05 11.83 22.96
C LEU A 189 19.08 12.81 23.52
N VAL A 190 19.18 13.98 22.93
CA VAL A 190 20.07 15.06 23.33
C VAL A 190 19.34 16.01 24.27
N LYS A 191 18.15 16.45 23.88
CA LYS A 191 17.35 17.44 24.61
C LYS A 191 15.89 17.26 24.31
N GLU A 192 15.05 17.50 25.32
CA GLU A 192 13.62 17.66 25.15
C GLU A 192 13.17 19.02 25.72
N VAL A 193 12.29 19.70 24.99
CA VAL A 193 11.68 20.96 25.38
C VAL A 193 10.17 20.80 25.31
N ILE A 194 9.49 20.95 26.44
CA ILE A 194 8.04 20.89 26.55
C ILE A 194 7.50 22.27 26.77
N THR A 195 6.59 22.72 25.90
CA THR A 195 5.90 24.01 26.04
C THR A 195 4.42 23.77 26.25
N GLN A 196 3.88 24.24 27.38
CA GLN A 196 2.47 24.15 27.74
C GLN A 196 2.00 25.45 28.36
N ASN A 197 0.90 26.04 27.88
CA ASN A 197 0.33 27.28 28.40
C ASN A 197 1.34 28.46 28.48
N GLY A 198 2.33 28.48 27.59
CA GLY A 198 3.39 29.46 27.55
C GLY A 198 4.52 29.25 28.56
N GLU A 199 4.46 28.18 29.36
CA GLU A 199 5.56 27.76 30.24
C GLU A 199 6.39 26.68 29.52
N THR A 200 7.71 26.70 29.73
CA THR A 200 8.66 25.80 29.10
C THR A 200 9.45 25.02 30.14
N THR A 201 9.44 23.68 30.01
CA THR A 201 10.29 22.74 30.75
C THR A 201 11.35 22.19 29.82
N THR A 202 12.57 22.00 30.26
CA THR A 202 13.66 21.49 29.44
C THR A 202 14.40 20.39 30.18
N TYR A 203 14.60 19.27 29.51
CA TYR A 203 15.45 18.15 29.91
C TYR A 203 16.64 18.08 28.95
N ASP A 204 17.87 18.06 29.49
CA ASP A 204 19.12 18.16 28.72
C ASP A 204 20.06 17.02 29.12
N SER A 205 20.50 16.23 28.19
CA SER A 205 21.39 15.08 28.44
C SER A 205 22.81 15.49 28.90
N GLU A 206 23.20 16.76 28.70
CA GLU A 206 24.47 17.30 29.19
C GLU A 206 24.42 17.67 30.66
N ASP A 207 23.22 17.79 31.26
CA ASP A 207 23.02 18.04 32.67
C ASP A 207 22.99 16.74 33.48
N GLU A 208 24.07 16.46 34.21
CA GLU A 208 24.20 15.21 35.01
C GLU A 208 23.11 15.13 36.12
N ASP A 209 22.56 16.25 36.59
CA ASP A 209 21.51 16.29 37.60
C ASP A 209 20.14 15.86 37.05
N GLN A 210 19.96 15.85 35.72
CA GLN A 210 18.75 15.45 34.98
C GLN A 210 18.84 14.04 34.38
N ALA A 211 19.83 13.24 34.71
CA ALA A 211 20.06 11.94 34.09
C ALA A 211 18.88 10.94 34.23
N GLU A 212 18.13 11.00 35.33
CA GLU A 212 16.93 10.17 35.56
C GLU A 212 15.75 10.72 34.71
N ASP A 213 15.57 12.02 34.67
CA ASP A 213 14.48 12.66 33.91
C ASP A 213 14.65 12.46 32.40
N ILE A 214 15.87 12.69 31.86
CA ILE A 214 16.14 12.48 30.45
C ILE A 214 15.94 11.00 30.04
N ALA A 215 16.24 10.05 30.93
CA ALA A 215 15.99 8.64 30.68
C ALA A 215 14.49 8.31 30.68
N ALA A 216 13.70 8.95 31.55
CA ALA A 216 12.25 8.79 31.62
C ALA A 216 11.57 9.30 30.34
N VAL A 217 11.82 10.58 29.97
CA VAL A 217 11.23 11.19 28.75
C VAL A 217 11.68 10.48 27.48
N ALA A 218 12.92 10.04 27.39
CA ALA A 218 13.43 9.21 26.30
C ALA A 218 12.69 7.86 26.20
N GLY A 219 12.30 7.29 27.36
CA GLY A 219 11.49 6.08 27.42
C GLY A 219 10.08 6.31 26.87
N GLY A 220 9.45 7.43 27.21
CA GLY A 220 8.16 7.87 26.69
C GLY A 220 8.21 8.07 25.17
N LEU A 221 9.15 8.90 24.69
CA LEU A 221 9.35 9.14 23.25
C LEU A 221 9.62 7.83 22.49
N GLY A 222 10.42 6.90 23.06
CA GLY A 222 10.73 5.62 22.42
C GLY A 222 9.58 4.62 22.42
N ALA A 223 8.53 4.84 23.20
CA ALA A 223 7.35 3.98 23.26
C ALA A 223 6.25 4.42 22.27
N VAL A 224 6.38 5.58 21.62
CA VAL A 224 5.41 6.08 20.66
C VAL A 224 5.28 5.14 19.47
N SER A 225 4.04 4.82 19.11
CA SER A 225 3.69 4.08 17.90
C SER A 225 2.54 4.79 17.18
N LEU A 226 2.79 5.28 15.98
CA LEU A 226 1.80 5.96 15.15
C LEU A 226 1.06 4.92 14.29
N SER A 227 0.24 4.08 14.89
CA SER A 227 -0.45 2.95 14.23
C SER A 227 -1.97 3.06 14.23
N GLU A 228 -2.54 3.97 15.02
CA GLU A 228 -3.98 4.20 15.12
C GLU A 228 -4.26 5.67 14.86
N ALA A 229 -4.93 5.98 13.75
CA ALA A 229 -5.31 7.32 13.39
C ALA A 229 -6.78 7.59 13.81
N ALA A 230 -7.00 8.77 14.39
CA ALA A 230 -8.34 9.30 14.67
C ALA A 230 -8.87 10.12 13.50
N ASP A 231 -7.94 10.74 12.74
CA ASP A 231 -8.24 11.55 11.55
C ASP A 231 -7.02 11.48 10.62
N TYR A 232 -7.25 11.30 9.33
CA TYR A 232 -6.19 11.15 8.34
C TYR A 232 -5.82 12.45 7.61
N SER A 233 -6.69 13.48 7.69
CA SER A 233 -6.58 14.70 6.88
C SER A 233 -7.17 15.92 7.58
N VAL A 234 -6.89 16.08 8.90
CA VAL A 234 -7.49 17.13 9.72
C VAL A 234 -7.29 18.51 9.11
N GLU A 235 -8.37 19.28 9.02
CA GLU A 235 -8.35 20.67 8.59
C GLU A 235 -7.87 21.59 9.74
N ASP A 236 -7.27 22.73 9.41
CA ASP A 236 -6.79 23.69 10.42
C ASP A 236 -7.90 24.18 11.34
N GLU A 237 -9.14 24.29 10.84
CA GLU A 237 -10.31 24.75 11.59
C GLU A 237 -10.86 23.68 12.56
N ASP A 238 -10.47 22.41 12.40
CA ASP A 238 -10.91 21.30 13.24
C ASP A 238 -9.87 20.86 14.28
N LEU A 239 -8.67 21.48 14.30
CA LEU A 239 -7.61 21.17 15.27
C LEU A 239 -8.05 21.36 16.73
N ASP A 240 -8.95 22.29 17.00
CA ASP A 240 -9.49 22.57 18.34
C ASP A 240 -10.35 21.42 18.89
N VAL A 241 -10.99 20.63 18.02
CA VAL A 241 -11.73 19.42 18.39
C VAL A 241 -10.82 18.42 19.10
N TYR A 242 -9.58 18.32 18.65
CA TYR A 242 -8.56 17.41 19.17
C TYR A 242 -7.69 18.09 20.27
N GLY A 243 -7.86 19.39 20.50
CA GLY A 243 -6.97 20.18 21.38
C GLY A 243 -5.55 20.34 20.82
N LEU A 244 -5.44 20.30 19.47
CA LEU A 244 -4.18 20.41 18.73
C LEU A 244 -3.97 21.81 18.13
N ASP A 245 -4.90 22.73 18.35
CA ASP A 245 -4.73 24.14 17.99
C ASP A 245 -3.57 24.78 18.80
N GLU A 246 -3.05 25.90 18.29
CA GLU A 246 -1.84 26.54 18.82
C GLU A 246 -1.98 27.00 20.27
N ASP A 247 -3.20 27.34 20.71
CA ASP A 247 -3.48 27.85 22.06
C ASP A 247 -3.66 26.72 23.09
N SER A 248 -4.06 25.53 22.67
CA SER A 248 -4.47 24.42 23.56
C SER A 248 -3.43 23.32 23.65
N ARG A 249 -2.69 23.05 22.57
CA ARG A 249 -1.76 21.92 22.47
C ARG A 249 -0.56 22.04 23.41
N ILE A 250 -0.03 20.90 23.83
CA ILE A 250 1.30 20.78 24.40
C ILE A 250 2.27 20.54 23.23
N THR A 251 3.33 21.32 23.14
CA THR A 251 4.37 21.13 22.13
C THR A 251 5.59 20.48 22.78
N VAL A 252 6.00 19.34 22.21
CA VAL A 252 7.21 18.61 22.61
C VAL A 252 8.21 18.67 21.45
N GLU A 253 9.38 19.28 21.72
CA GLU A 253 10.48 19.35 20.77
C GLU A 253 11.62 18.47 21.27
N ALA A 254 11.89 17.36 20.58
CA ALA A 254 12.94 16.43 20.94
C ALA A 254 14.10 16.50 19.95
N THR A 255 15.27 16.96 20.42
CA THR A 255 16.53 16.90 19.67
C THR A 255 17.19 15.54 19.93
N TYR A 256 17.46 14.79 18.88
CA TYR A 256 18.06 13.46 18.98
C TYR A 256 19.14 13.26 17.91
N THR A 257 20.06 12.34 18.14
CA THR A 257 21.12 11.99 17.19
C THR A 257 20.73 10.78 16.35
N GLN A 258 20.82 10.91 15.03
CA GLN A 258 20.65 9.82 14.07
C GLN A 258 21.76 9.92 13.01
N ASN A 259 22.49 8.82 12.78
CA ASN A 259 23.62 8.77 11.84
C ASN A 259 24.70 9.85 12.08
N ASP A 260 25.01 10.11 13.33
CA ASP A 260 25.95 11.15 13.81
C ASP A 260 25.52 12.61 13.48
N GLU A 261 24.24 12.83 13.14
CA GLU A 261 23.68 14.16 12.91
C GLU A 261 22.53 14.41 13.89
N GLU A 262 22.41 15.65 14.38
CA GLU A 262 21.27 16.08 15.20
C GLU A 262 20.04 16.28 14.32
N GLN A 263 18.92 15.73 14.79
CA GLN A 263 17.60 15.87 14.19
C GLN A 263 16.63 16.44 15.23
N LEU A 264 15.58 17.08 14.76
CA LEU A 264 14.49 17.62 15.60
C LEU A 264 13.18 16.90 15.25
N LEU A 265 12.56 16.32 16.27
CA LEU A 265 11.18 15.87 16.22
C LEU A 265 10.32 16.92 16.94
N THR A 266 9.21 17.31 16.36
CA THR A 266 8.17 18.09 17.04
C THR A 266 6.89 17.27 17.08
N LEU A 267 6.42 16.98 18.28
CA LEU A 267 5.17 16.27 18.57
C LEU A 267 4.21 17.21 19.29
N TYR A 268 2.98 17.28 18.81
CA TYR A 268 1.87 17.97 19.45
C TYR A 268 1.03 16.98 20.23
N ILE A 269 0.70 17.27 21.48
CA ILE A 269 -0.18 16.47 22.34
C ILE A 269 -1.41 17.30 22.66
N GLY A 270 -2.58 16.77 22.33
CA GLY A 270 -3.88 17.40 22.51
C GLY A 270 -4.69 16.85 23.68
N ASN A 271 -6.01 16.84 23.51
CA ASN A 271 -6.98 16.38 24.50
C ASN A 271 -6.95 14.86 24.67
N GLU A 272 -7.52 14.38 25.79
CA GLU A 272 -7.86 12.98 26.00
C GLU A 272 -9.07 12.59 25.12
N ASP A 273 -9.07 11.36 24.60
CA ASP A 273 -10.19 10.78 23.82
C ASP A 273 -11.33 10.25 24.70
N GLY A 274 -11.11 10.22 26.02
CA GLY A 274 -12.04 9.65 27.02
C GLY A 274 -12.01 8.13 27.13
N SER A 275 -11.08 7.45 26.42
CA SER A 275 -10.89 6.00 26.45
C SER A 275 -9.49 5.59 26.96
N GLY A 276 -8.69 6.55 27.43
CA GLY A 276 -7.35 6.35 27.97
C GLY A 276 -6.25 6.60 26.94
N ASN A 277 -6.56 7.36 25.88
CA ASN A 277 -5.59 7.85 24.92
C ASN A 277 -5.68 9.38 24.81
N ARG A 278 -4.64 9.97 24.21
CA ARG A 278 -4.59 11.36 23.78
C ARG A 278 -4.43 11.46 22.28
N TYR A 279 -4.99 12.51 21.73
CA TYR A 279 -4.73 12.91 20.36
C TYR A 279 -3.33 13.48 20.23
N VAL A 280 -2.59 13.00 19.25
CA VAL A 280 -1.25 13.51 18.97
C VAL A 280 -1.07 13.72 17.46
N MET A 281 -0.20 14.64 17.09
CA MET A 281 0.11 14.95 15.70
C MET A 281 1.60 15.32 15.58
N LEU A 282 2.26 14.86 14.52
CA LEU A 282 3.59 15.34 14.18
C LEU A 282 3.51 16.73 13.52
N ASN A 283 4.55 17.55 13.71
CA ASN A 283 4.70 18.76 12.91
C ASN A 283 4.74 18.40 11.41
N ASP A 284 4.14 19.24 10.58
CA ASP A 284 4.02 19.02 9.13
C ASP A 284 3.15 17.81 8.71
N SER A 285 2.48 17.15 9.67
CA SER A 285 1.48 16.11 9.40
C SER A 285 0.06 16.69 9.42
N ARG A 286 -0.85 15.95 8.76
CA ARG A 286 -2.30 16.16 8.82
C ARG A 286 -3.01 14.98 9.48
N ILE A 287 -2.25 13.99 9.97
CA ILE A 287 -2.81 12.81 10.61
C ILE A 287 -2.83 13.01 12.11
N VAL A 288 -4.02 12.87 12.70
CA VAL A 288 -4.20 12.85 14.15
C VAL A 288 -4.18 11.40 14.60
N TYR A 289 -3.25 11.06 15.47
CA TYR A 289 -3.08 9.73 16.03
C TYR A 289 -3.64 9.63 17.44
N LEU A 290 -3.85 8.39 17.89
CA LEU A 290 -4.15 8.05 19.27
C LEU A 290 -2.94 7.37 19.92
N ILE A 291 -2.48 7.91 21.04
CA ILE A 291 -1.42 7.35 21.88
C ILE A 291 -1.93 7.25 23.31
N SER A 292 -1.62 6.17 24.02
CA SER A 292 -2.09 6.00 25.39
C SER A 292 -1.64 7.14 26.33
N ASP A 293 -2.51 7.51 27.27
CA ASP A 293 -2.21 8.53 28.30
C ASP A 293 -0.89 8.22 29.03
N GLU A 294 -0.64 6.94 29.36
CA GLU A 294 0.59 6.51 30.03
C GLU A 294 1.86 6.88 29.24
N ILE A 295 1.83 6.72 27.91
CA ILE A 295 2.97 7.12 27.05
C ILE A 295 3.11 8.63 27.04
N CYS A 296 2.01 9.38 26.91
CA CYS A 296 2.01 10.83 26.94
C CYS A 296 2.52 11.36 28.30
N ASP A 297 2.09 10.80 29.42
CA ASP A 297 2.54 11.14 30.76
C ASP A 297 4.04 10.88 30.93
N ASN A 298 4.57 9.77 30.39
CA ASN A 298 6.00 9.50 30.38
C ASN A 298 6.80 10.52 29.53
N ILE A 299 6.28 10.93 28.38
CA ILE A 299 6.88 12.00 27.56
C ILE A 299 6.91 13.31 28.36
N LEU A 300 5.83 13.64 29.06
CA LEU A 300 5.69 14.88 29.81
C LEU A 300 6.39 14.84 31.20
N ASN A 301 6.87 13.68 31.61
CA ASN A 301 7.49 13.40 32.92
C ASN A 301 6.58 13.80 34.11
N VAL A 302 5.30 13.37 34.04
CA VAL A 302 4.25 13.67 35.05
C VAL A 302 3.65 12.38 35.62
#